data_85d75c271587de63e3cfa48b6d097541
#
_entry.id   85d75c271587de63e3cfa48b6d097541
#
_cell.length_a   1.000
_cell.length_b   1.000
_cell.length_c   1.000
_cell.angle_alpha   90.00
_cell.angle_beta   90.00
_cell.angle_gamma   90.00
#
_symmetry.space_group_name_H-M   'P 1'
#
loop_
_entity.id
_entity.type
_entity.pdbx_description
1 polymer ?
#
loop_
_entity_poly.entity_id
_entity_poly.type
_entity_poly.pdbx_seq_one_letter_code
_entity_poly.pdbx_strand_id
1 'polypeptide(L)'
;VGSEMCIRDRVDIITCAAPNLRKKPSNAMNPSAGNAPVKISEKALYELQMQRLERVFQAAASNGAEVLILGAFGCGAFCNPPRIVAHAFRSAQEKYASYFETIEYAVFCGRNDTLNYDAFNMVLGSRK
;
A
#
# COMPACT_ATOMS: atom_id res chain seq x y z
N VAL A 1 14.74 -6.36 29.50
CA VAL A 1 14.28 -5.27 29.37
C VAL A 1 13.74 -4.94 27.98
N GLY A 2 12.77 -4.05 27.86
CA GLY A 2 11.99 -3.86 26.66
C GLY A 2 12.78 -3.52 25.40
N SER A 3 13.81 -2.68 25.52
CA SER A 3 14.63 -2.29 24.36
C SER A 3 15.45 -3.44 23.77
N GLU A 4 15.95 -4.33 24.61
CA GLU A 4 16.68 -5.51 24.16
C GLU A 4 15.75 -6.51 23.49
N MET A 5 14.54 -6.65 23.99
CA MET A 5 13.53 -7.50 23.39
C MET A 5 13.14 -7.01 22.00
N CYS A 6 12.97 -5.70 21.82
CA CYS A 6 12.63 -5.11 20.52
C CYS A 6 13.69 -5.37 19.46
N ILE A 7 14.96 -5.37 19.82
CA ILE A 7 16.07 -5.66 18.88
C ILE A 7 16.03 -7.11 18.38
N ARG A 8 15.49 -8.02 19.16
CA ARG A 8 15.39 -9.43 18.83
C ARG A 8 14.05 -9.87 18.29
N ASP A 9 13.08 -8.97 18.31
CA ASP A 9 11.74 -9.27 17.80
C ASP A 9 11.80 -9.52 16.29
N ARG A 10 10.96 -10.44 15.85
CA ARG A 10 10.86 -10.81 14.43
C ARG A 10 9.64 -10.14 13.83
N VAL A 11 9.80 -9.71 12.59
CA VAL A 11 8.69 -9.23 11.77
C VAL A 11 8.64 -10.02 10.47
N ASP A 12 7.46 -10.30 10.01
CA ASP A 12 7.26 -10.88 8.69
C ASP A 12 7.06 -9.76 7.68
N ILE A 13 7.65 -9.91 6.51
CA ILE A 13 7.57 -8.90 5.45
C ILE A 13 6.88 -9.51 4.23
N ILE A 14 5.84 -8.82 3.76
CA ILE A 14 5.16 -9.16 2.51
C ILE A 14 5.64 -8.19 1.44
N THR A 15 6.19 -8.73 0.37
CA THR A 15 6.62 -7.95 -0.79
C THR A 15 5.61 -8.11 -1.91
N CYS A 16 5.10 -6.99 -2.40
CA CYS A 16 4.13 -6.97 -3.49
C CYS A 16 4.45 -5.79 -4.42
N ALA A 17 4.42 -6.03 -5.72
CA ALA A 17 4.69 -4.99 -6.70
C ALA A 17 3.42 -4.19 -7.01
N ALA A 18 3.53 -2.87 -6.96
CA ALA A 18 2.48 -1.96 -7.39
C ALA A 18 2.53 -1.73 -8.90
N PRO A 19 1.42 -1.29 -9.52
CA PRO A 19 1.45 -0.86 -10.92
C PRO A 19 2.45 0.28 -11.12
N ASN A 20 3.20 0.25 -12.21
CA ASN A 20 4.18 1.27 -12.54
C ASN A 20 3.54 2.29 -13.49
N LEU A 21 3.09 3.42 -12.97
CA LEU A 21 2.41 4.48 -13.73
C LEU A 21 3.31 5.68 -14.01
N ARG A 22 4.62 5.52 -13.94
CA ARG A 22 5.56 6.60 -14.26
C ARG A 22 5.45 7.02 -15.72
N LYS A 23 5.78 8.28 -15.99
CA LYS A 23 5.85 8.80 -17.38
C LYS A 23 6.82 8.00 -18.23
N LYS A 24 7.95 7.58 -17.66
CA LYS A 24 8.90 6.63 -18.25
C LYS A 24 8.99 5.42 -17.33
N PRO A 25 8.29 4.33 -17.62
CA PRO A 25 8.31 3.15 -16.75
C PRO A 25 9.68 2.49 -16.65
N SER A 26 10.47 2.47 -17.72
CA SER A 26 11.80 1.87 -17.72
C SER A 26 12.81 2.68 -16.90
N ASN A 27 13.75 1.99 -16.30
CA ASN A 27 14.91 2.57 -15.61
C ASN A 27 16.05 1.55 -15.61
N ALA A 28 17.16 1.89 -14.93
CA ALA A 28 18.32 0.99 -14.85
C ALA A 28 17.99 -0.35 -14.20
N MET A 29 17.02 -0.38 -13.29
CA MET A 29 16.57 -1.60 -12.59
C MET A 29 15.57 -2.41 -13.41
N ASN A 30 14.85 -1.77 -14.34
CA ASN A 30 13.84 -2.42 -15.18
C ASN A 30 13.83 -1.79 -16.56
N PRO A 31 14.83 -2.11 -17.40
CA PRO A 31 14.95 -1.50 -18.73
C PRO A 31 13.88 -1.96 -19.71
N SER A 32 13.22 -3.08 -19.47
CA SER A 32 12.19 -3.63 -20.36
C SER A 32 10.79 -3.07 -20.14
N ALA A 33 10.60 -2.18 -19.16
CA ALA A 33 9.28 -1.64 -18.85
C ALA A 33 8.72 -0.66 -19.89
N GLY A 34 9.52 -0.27 -20.87
CA GLY A 34 9.12 0.65 -21.95
C GLY A 34 9.30 2.12 -21.58
N ASN A 35 9.13 2.98 -22.57
CA ASN A 35 9.37 4.42 -22.45
C ASN A 35 8.09 5.26 -22.51
N ALA A 36 6.93 4.64 -22.70
CA ALA A 36 5.64 5.32 -22.74
C ALA A 36 4.87 5.06 -21.45
N PRO A 37 4.13 6.07 -20.92
CA PRO A 37 3.30 5.86 -19.76
C PRO A 37 2.17 4.86 -20.06
N VAL A 38 1.82 4.08 -19.07
CA VAL A 38 0.68 3.15 -19.15
C VAL A 38 -0.61 3.96 -19.13
N LYS A 39 -1.51 3.70 -20.08
CA LYS A 39 -2.84 4.28 -20.09
C LYS A 39 -3.81 3.31 -19.43
N ILE A 40 -4.40 3.73 -18.32
CA ILE A 40 -5.36 2.91 -17.57
C ILE A 40 -6.45 3.82 -17.02
N SER A 41 -7.70 3.36 -17.10
CA SER A 41 -8.81 4.10 -16.51
C SER A 41 -8.76 4.02 -14.97
N GLU A 42 -9.39 4.98 -14.30
CA GLU A 42 -9.46 4.97 -12.84
C GLU A 42 -10.15 3.70 -12.32
N LYS A 43 -11.21 3.27 -12.99
CA LYS A 43 -11.92 2.04 -12.63
C LYS A 43 -11.02 0.80 -12.76
N ALA A 44 -10.32 0.67 -13.87
CA ALA A 44 -9.42 -0.46 -14.11
C ALA A 44 -8.26 -0.44 -13.12
N LEU A 45 -7.73 0.73 -12.80
CA LEU A 45 -6.67 0.87 -11.80
C LEU A 45 -7.16 0.47 -10.42
N TYR A 46 -8.35 0.92 -10.02
CA TYR A 46 -8.96 0.53 -8.76
C TYR A 46 -9.10 -0.99 -8.65
N GLU A 47 -9.63 -1.63 -9.69
CA GLU A 47 -9.80 -3.09 -9.73
C GLU A 47 -8.46 -3.82 -9.64
N LEU A 48 -7.44 -3.33 -10.34
CA LEU A 48 -6.09 -3.90 -10.28
C LEU A 48 -5.48 -3.76 -8.88
N GLN A 49 -5.63 -2.59 -8.27
CA GLN A 49 -5.17 -2.35 -6.91
C GLN A 49 -5.90 -3.27 -5.92
N MET A 50 -7.21 -3.37 -6.03
CA MET A 50 -8.00 -4.28 -5.20
C MET A 50 -7.50 -5.71 -5.28
N GLN A 51 -7.25 -6.21 -6.49
CA GLN A 51 -6.78 -7.57 -6.71
C GLN A 51 -5.44 -7.82 -6.00
N ARG A 52 -4.52 -6.86 -6.09
CA ARG A 52 -3.21 -6.99 -5.46
C ARG A 52 -3.29 -6.85 -3.94
N LEU A 53 -4.08 -5.91 -3.44
CA LEU A 53 -4.25 -5.70 -2.01
C LEU A 53 -4.96 -6.87 -1.35
N GLU A 54 -5.94 -7.47 -2.00
CA GLU A 54 -6.58 -8.67 -1.48
C GLU A 54 -5.56 -9.81 -1.27
N ARG A 55 -4.62 -9.95 -2.18
CA ARG A 55 -3.55 -10.95 -2.02
C ARG A 55 -2.64 -10.65 -0.84
N VAL A 56 -2.34 -9.37 -0.61
CA VAL A 56 -1.55 -8.95 0.56
C VAL A 56 -2.28 -9.30 1.85
N PHE A 57 -3.56 -8.95 1.96
CA PHE A 57 -4.38 -9.27 3.13
C PHE A 57 -4.51 -10.79 3.33
N GLN A 58 -4.72 -11.54 2.26
CA GLN A 58 -4.82 -13.00 2.32
C GLN A 58 -3.51 -13.62 2.80
N ALA A 59 -2.37 -13.17 2.29
CA ALA A 59 -1.07 -13.66 2.71
C ALA A 59 -0.82 -13.38 4.20
N ALA A 60 -1.14 -12.18 4.66
CA ALA A 60 -1.01 -11.81 6.06
C ALA A 60 -1.90 -12.67 6.96
N ALA A 61 -3.16 -12.83 6.59
CA ALA A 61 -4.12 -13.63 7.35
C ALA A 61 -3.72 -15.13 7.39
N SER A 62 -3.27 -15.66 6.25
CA SER A 62 -2.84 -17.07 6.15
C SER A 62 -1.61 -17.37 7.01
N ASN A 63 -0.77 -16.38 7.25
CA ASN A 63 0.42 -16.52 8.09
C ASN A 63 0.15 -16.13 9.56
N GLY A 64 -1.08 -15.89 9.92
CA GLY A 64 -1.46 -15.63 11.31
C GLY A 64 -1.03 -14.26 11.84
N ALA A 65 -0.81 -13.28 10.98
CA ALA A 65 -0.45 -11.95 11.42
C ALA A 65 -1.59 -11.32 12.23
N GLU A 66 -1.27 -10.80 13.39
CA GLU A 66 -2.24 -10.12 14.26
C GLU A 66 -2.28 -8.62 13.99
N VAL A 67 -1.11 -8.05 13.68
CA VAL A 67 -0.94 -6.64 13.35
C VAL A 67 -0.43 -6.53 11.93
N LEU A 68 -1.11 -5.73 11.11
CA LEU A 68 -0.72 -5.49 9.73
C LEU A 68 -0.38 -4.00 9.57
N ILE A 69 0.85 -3.72 9.13
CA ILE A 69 1.31 -2.37 8.87
C ILE A 69 1.47 -2.20 7.36
N LEU A 70 0.78 -1.23 6.82
CA LEU A 70 0.67 -0.97 5.38
C LEU A 70 1.20 0.42 5.05
N GLY A 71 1.74 0.57 3.83
CA GLY A 71 2.17 1.87 3.33
C GLY A 71 1.29 2.37 2.18
N ALA A 72 1.63 3.53 1.64
CA ALA A 72 0.95 4.10 0.47
C ALA A 72 1.40 3.37 -0.80
N PHE A 73 0.85 2.21 -1.04
CA PHE A 73 1.24 1.23 -2.05
C PHE A 73 1.28 1.83 -3.46
N GLY A 74 2.47 1.96 -4.02
CA GLY A 74 2.68 2.47 -5.36
C GLY A 74 2.52 3.98 -5.52
N CYS A 75 2.26 4.74 -4.45
CA CYS A 75 2.01 6.19 -4.53
C CYS A 75 3.30 7.03 -4.56
N GLY A 76 4.44 6.42 -4.36
CA GLY A 76 5.74 7.08 -4.47
C GLY A 76 6.25 7.07 -5.91
N ALA A 77 7.36 6.39 -6.14
CA ALA A 77 8.04 6.33 -7.43
C ALA A 77 7.16 5.83 -8.58
N PHE A 78 6.19 4.98 -8.30
CA PHE A 78 5.30 4.42 -9.33
C PHE A 78 4.09 5.30 -9.65
N CYS A 79 3.93 6.43 -8.98
CA CYS A 79 2.98 7.49 -9.31
C CYS A 79 1.50 7.06 -9.33
N ASN A 80 1.11 6.06 -8.54
CA ASN A 80 -0.30 5.72 -8.41
C ASN A 80 -1.03 6.84 -7.68
N PRO A 81 -2.25 7.22 -8.13
CA PRO A 81 -3.04 8.23 -7.43
C PRO A 81 -3.39 7.77 -6.01
N PRO A 82 -3.00 8.51 -4.97
CA PRO A 82 -3.18 8.05 -3.59
C PRO A 82 -4.65 7.89 -3.19
N ARG A 83 -5.55 8.69 -3.76
CA ARG A 83 -6.98 8.55 -3.46
C ARG A 83 -7.55 7.22 -3.94
N ILE A 84 -7.17 6.79 -5.15
CA ILE A 84 -7.62 5.50 -5.69
C ILE A 84 -7.07 4.35 -4.86
N VAL A 85 -5.79 4.43 -4.51
CA VAL A 85 -5.13 3.41 -3.67
C VAL A 85 -5.76 3.35 -2.28
N ALA A 86 -6.03 4.50 -1.66
CA ALA A 86 -6.65 4.56 -0.34
C ALA A 86 -8.07 3.95 -0.35
N HIS A 87 -8.86 4.21 -1.38
CA HIS A 87 -10.18 3.59 -1.53
C HIS A 87 -10.09 2.09 -1.75
N ALA A 88 -9.10 1.63 -2.50
CA ALA A 88 -8.86 0.19 -2.69
C ALA A 88 -8.49 -0.48 -1.36
N PHE A 89 -7.63 0.13 -0.56
CA PHE A 89 -7.31 -0.35 0.78
C PHE A 89 -8.54 -0.41 1.66
N ARG A 90 -9.37 0.62 1.64
CA ARG A 90 -10.60 0.65 2.44
C ARG A 90 -11.52 -0.51 2.10
N SER A 91 -11.72 -0.78 0.80
CA SER A 91 -12.56 -1.88 0.36
C SER A 91 -11.98 -3.25 0.74
N ALA A 92 -10.66 -3.42 0.59
CA ALA A 92 -9.99 -4.65 1.00
C ALA A 92 -10.05 -4.82 2.53
N GLN A 93 -9.84 -3.75 3.27
CA GLN A 93 -9.92 -3.77 4.74
C GLN A 93 -11.30 -4.21 5.22
N GLU A 94 -12.37 -3.75 4.60
CA GLU A 94 -13.73 -4.14 4.98
C GLU A 94 -13.93 -5.66 4.89
N LYS A 95 -13.29 -6.32 3.93
CA LYS A 95 -13.37 -7.77 3.77
C LYS A 95 -12.52 -8.53 4.79
N TYR A 96 -11.37 -8.00 5.18
CA TYR A 96 -10.36 -8.74 5.93
C TYR A 96 -10.10 -8.23 7.34
N ALA A 97 -10.78 -7.16 7.78
CA ALA A 97 -10.50 -6.54 9.08
C ALA A 97 -10.64 -7.50 10.25
N SER A 98 -11.59 -8.44 10.19
CA SER A 98 -11.83 -9.40 11.27
C SER A 98 -10.68 -10.38 11.52
N TYR A 99 -9.76 -10.51 10.57
CA TYR A 99 -8.59 -11.39 10.72
C TYR A 99 -7.43 -10.75 11.51
N PHE A 100 -7.51 -9.45 11.79
CA PHE A 100 -6.41 -8.70 12.39
C PHE A 100 -6.89 -7.97 13.65
N GLU A 101 -6.03 -7.92 14.67
CA GLU A 101 -6.28 -7.07 15.83
C GLU A 101 -6.13 -5.60 15.47
N THR A 102 -5.12 -5.28 14.65
CA THR A 102 -4.78 -3.91 14.28
C THR A 102 -4.33 -3.85 12.84
N ILE A 103 -4.86 -2.88 12.10
CA ILE A 103 -4.38 -2.50 10.78
C ILE A 103 -3.95 -1.05 10.86
N GLU A 104 -2.69 -0.77 10.59
CA GLU A 104 -2.13 0.58 10.60
C GLU A 104 -1.58 0.95 9.23
N TYR A 105 -1.76 2.22 8.87
CA TYR A 105 -1.23 2.77 7.62
C TYR A 105 -0.09 3.72 7.95
N ALA A 106 1.14 3.28 7.67
CA ALA A 106 2.34 4.08 7.86
C ALA A 106 2.63 4.85 6.57
N VAL A 107 2.07 6.04 6.46
CA VAL A 107 2.22 6.88 5.27
C VAL A 107 3.19 8.01 5.56
N PHE A 108 4.31 8.03 4.84
CA PHE A 108 5.30 9.09 5.01
C PHE A 108 4.72 10.45 4.62
N CYS A 109 5.00 11.44 5.46
CA CYS A 109 4.56 12.81 5.25
C CYS A 109 5.76 13.73 5.37
N GLY A 110 6.22 14.27 4.24
CA GLY A 110 7.27 15.27 4.22
C GLY A 110 6.77 16.65 4.63
N ARG A 111 7.70 17.55 4.95
CA ARG A 111 7.35 18.91 5.39
C ARG A 111 6.54 19.67 4.33
N ASN A 112 6.86 19.48 3.04
CA ASN A 112 6.23 20.18 1.91
C ASN A 112 5.45 19.24 0.98
N ASP A 113 5.34 17.97 1.33
CA ASP A 113 4.65 16.98 0.52
C ASP A 113 3.80 16.09 1.42
N THR A 114 2.53 16.44 1.53
CA THR A 114 1.56 15.73 2.37
C THR A 114 0.49 15.03 1.54
N LEU A 115 0.65 15.01 0.21
CA LEU A 115 -0.41 14.56 -0.71
C LEU A 115 -0.89 13.13 -0.40
N ASN A 116 0.05 12.20 -0.24
CA ASN A 116 -0.30 10.81 0.06
C ASN A 116 -0.94 10.68 1.43
N TYR A 117 -0.37 11.33 2.42
CA TYR A 117 -0.91 11.32 3.78
C TYR A 117 -2.32 11.88 3.83
N ASP A 118 -2.55 13.03 3.20
CA ASP A 118 -3.87 13.68 3.21
C ASP A 118 -4.93 12.81 2.55
N ALA A 119 -4.61 12.17 1.42
CA ALA A 119 -5.54 11.28 0.74
C ALA A 119 -5.87 10.04 1.60
N PHE A 120 -4.87 9.42 2.20
CA PHE A 120 -5.07 8.26 3.07
C PHE A 120 -5.83 8.64 4.33
N ASN A 121 -5.51 9.78 4.94
CA ASN A 121 -6.21 10.25 6.13
C ASN A 121 -7.69 10.56 5.84
N MET A 122 -7.98 11.15 4.69
CA MET A 122 -9.35 11.45 4.28
C MET A 122 -10.19 10.18 4.13
N VAL A 123 -9.63 9.14 3.54
CA VAL A 123 -10.37 7.89 3.23
C VAL A 123 -10.35 6.91 4.40
N LEU A 124 -9.23 6.79 5.09
CA LEU A 124 -8.97 5.75 6.09
C LEU A 124 -8.79 6.29 7.51
N GLY A 125 -8.75 7.60 7.67
CA GLY A 125 -8.56 8.22 8.98
C GLY A 125 -9.65 7.82 9.96
N SER A 126 -9.27 7.75 11.23
CA SER A 126 -10.20 7.40 12.31
C SER A 126 -11.33 8.40 12.40
N ARG A 127 -12.55 7.91 12.38
CA ARG A 127 -13.73 8.74 12.68
C ARG A 127 -13.87 8.84 14.20
N LYS A 128 -13.81 10.04 14.65
CA LYS A 128 -14.14 10.30 16.04
C LYS A 128 -15.64 10.53 16.20
#